data_1efe24a3717e7ac19908e4bd9c6493c8
#
_entry.id   1efe24a3717e7ac19908e4bd9c6493c8
#
_cell.length_a   1.000
_cell.length_b   1.000
_cell.length_c   1.000
_cell.angle_alpha   90.00
_cell.angle_beta   90.00
_cell.angle_gamma   90.00
#
_symmetry.space_group_name_H-M   'P 1'
#
loop_
_entity.id
_entity.type
_entity.pdbx_description
1 polymer ?
#
loop_
_entity_poly.entity_id
_entity_poly.type
_entity_poly.pdbx_seq_one_letter_code
_entity_poly.pdbx_strand_id
1 'polypeptide(L)'
;MQLRKNLCFLMLLISFVSIGQAQTLNELTRSEKKKGWVLLFDGTTANGWTTTDGKPVPAGWKIEDGNMTATAGGKGGDIITAKEYADFELTIDYRIDSASNSGIKYFFTRYDEGGNLGMEYQILDDELAEDNKKANHLTGSLYDILPPSKLMKKVNPTGVWNTVRIVSENDRIQHWLNGFKILDYNKTSKGFKEAVALSKFNKTVPVFGSVKKGHILLQEHGGQVSFRNIKIRIIKP
;
A
#
# COMPACT_ATOMS: atom_id res chain seq x y z
N MET A 1 -28.27 31.89 66.13
CA MET A 1 -28.17 32.47 64.79
C MET A 1 -26.84 31.96 64.18
N GLN A 2 -26.90 30.88 63.38
CA GLN A 2 -25.72 30.13 62.94
C GLN A 2 -25.52 30.38 61.43
N LEU A 3 -24.45 31.10 61.08
CA LEU A 3 -24.09 31.39 59.69
C LEU A 3 -23.52 30.12 59.07
N ARG A 4 -24.20 29.57 58.07
CA ARG A 4 -23.65 28.55 57.18
C ARG A 4 -22.73 29.20 56.12
N LYS A 5 -21.45 28.90 56.16
CA LYS A 5 -20.46 29.26 55.12
C LYS A 5 -20.60 28.25 53.98
N ASN A 6 -21.12 28.67 52.82
CA ASN A 6 -21.11 27.89 51.60
C ASN A 6 -19.73 28.05 50.93
N LEU A 7 -18.96 26.96 50.88
CA LEU A 7 -17.69 26.88 50.18
C LEU A 7 -17.98 26.40 48.75
N CYS A 8 -18.00 27.31 47.76
CA CYS A 8 -18.04 26.96 46.34
C CYS A 8 -16.69 26.40 45.92
N PHE A 9 -16.64 25.10 45.62
CA PHE A 9 -15.49 24.45 45.02
C PHE A 9 -15.54 24.70 43.50
N LEU A 10 -14.67 25.58 43.00
CA LEU A 10 -14.53 25.84 41.56
C LEU A 10 -13.62 24.74 40.97
N MET A 11 -14.23 23.73 40.33
CA MET A 11 -13.47 22.73 39.57
C MET A 11 -12.94 23.36 38.27
N LEU A 12 -11.64 23.59 38.22
CA LEU A 12 -10.92 24.00 37.00
C LEU A 12 -10.76 22.80 36.09
N LEU A 13 -11.58 22.69 35.04
CA LEU A 13 -11.44 21.70 33.98
C LEU A 13 -10.24 22.12 33.11
N ILE A 14 -9.08 21.50 33.32
CA ILE A 14 -7.92 21.63 32.44
C ILE A 14 -8.15 20.71 31.24
N SER A 15 -8.60 21.29 30.13
CA SER A 15 -8.68 20.62 28.84
C SER A 15 -7.27 20.42 28.29
N PHE A 16 -6.74 19.20 28.37
CA PHE A 16 -5.52 18.83 27.63
C PHE A 16 -5.84 18.81 26.12
N VAL A 17 -5.52 19.89 25.43
CA VAL A 17 -5.47 19.90 23.98
C VAL A 17 -4.20 19.12 23.58
N SER A 18 -4.35 17.88 23.19
CA SER A 18 -3.28 17.13 22.54
C SER A 18 -3.02 17.75 21.17
N ILE A 19 -2.02 18.60 21.08
CA ILE A 19 -1.49 19.05 19.78
C ILE A 19 -0.83 17.84 19.16
N GLY A 20 -1.58 17.12 18.33
CA GLY A 20 -1.04 16.07 17.48
C GLY A 20 -0.01 16.73 16.57
N GLN A 21 1.29 16.45 16.77
CA GLN A 21 2.31 16.85 15.81
C GLN A 21 1.95 16.23 14.47
N ALA A 22 1.67 17.08 13.46
CA ALA A 22 1.53 16.63 12.10
C ALA A 22 2.82 15.87 11.73
N GLN A 23 2.69 14.62 11.30
CA GLN A 23 3.85 13.82 10.89
C GLN A 23 4.45 14.49 9.66
N THR A 24 5.75 14.83 9.71
CA THR A 24 6.49 15.31 8.56
C THR A 24 6.48 14.25 7.45
N LEU A 25 6.31 14.69 6.22
CA LEU A 25 6.27 13.79 5.07
C LEU A 25 7.62 13.08 4.90
N ASN A 26 7.56 11.80 4.55
CA ASN A 26 8.74 10.96 4.25
C ASN A 26 9.77 10.93 5.40
N GLU A 27 9.29 11.01 6.62
CA GLU A 27 10.13 10.87 7.82
C GLU A 27 9.62 9.77 8.73
N LEU A 28 10.54 9.15 9.46
CA LEU A 28 10.21 8.18 10.50
C LEU A 28 10.15 8.87 11.85
N THR A 29 9.07 8.64 12.57
CA THR A 29 8.96 9.02 13.97
C THR A 29 10.00 8.26 14.83
N ARG A 30 10.29 8.76 16.03
CA ARG A 30 11.16 8.05 16.99
C ARG A 30 10.65 6.66 17.31
N SER A 31 9.33 6.49 17.39
CA SER A 31 8.71 5.18 17.65
C SER A 31 8.92 4.22 16.49
N GLU A 32 8.74 4.68 15.25
CA GLU A 32 8.96 3.86 14.05
C GLU A 32 10.42 3.42 13.93
N LYS A 33 11.38 4.32 14.14
CA LYS A 33 12.81 3.98 14.17
C LYS A 33 13.11 2.87 15.19
N LYS A 34 12.56 2.98 16.41
CA LYS A 34 12.72 1.94 17.45
C LYS A 34 12.09 0.60 17.06
N LYS A 35 11.01 0.61 16.28
CA LYS A 35 10.32 -0.59 15.79
C LYS A 35 10.96 -1.18 14.52
N GLY A 36 12.07 -0.64 14.04
CA GLY A 36 12.79 -1.14 12.88
C GLY A 36 12.21 -0.74 11.52
N TRP A 37 11.36 0.29 11.46
CA TRP A 37 10.93 0.86 10.20
C TRP A 37 12.09 1.53 9.47
N VAL A 38 12.08 1.41 8.14
CA VAL A 38 13.00 2.13 7.23
C VAL A 38 12.17 2.80 6.13
N LEU A 39 12.64 3.95 5.65
CA LEU A 39 12.04 4.60 4.49
C LEU A 39 12.49 3.88 3.22
N LEU A 40 11.54 3.68 2.30
CA LEU A 40 11.81 3.29 0.91
C LEU A 40 11.80 4.51 -0.04
N PHE A 41 11.34 5.65 0.44
CA PHE A 41 11.35 6.92 -0.28
C PHE A 41 11.64 8.08 0.69
N ASP A 42 12.63 8.89 0.37
CA ASP A 42 13.10 10.01 1.18
C ASP A 42 12.40 11.33 0.87
N GLY A 43 11.50 11.34 -0.12
CA GLY A 43 10.79 12.55 -0.58
C GLY A 43 11.54 13.36 -1.64
N THR A 44 12.80 13.03 -1.93
CA THR A 44 13.68 13.87 -2.79
C THR A 44 14.39 13.07 -3.88
N THR A 45 14.63 11.78 -3.68
CA THR A 45 15.37 10.94 -4.61
C THR A 45 14.66 9.61 -4.88
N ALA A 46 14.96 8.97 -6.02
CA ALA A 46 14.55 7.59 -6.31
C ALA A 46 15.56 6.55 -5.81
N ASN A 47 16.43 6.90 -4.86
CA ASN A 47 17.41 5.97 -4.32
C ASN A 47 16.75 4.70 -3.77
N GLY A 48 17.27 3.54 -4.16
CA GLY A 48 16.69 2.25 -3.77
C GLY A 48 15.57 1.75 -4.68
N TRP A 49 15.27 2.47 -5.77
CA TRP A 49 14.33 2.07 -6.82
C TRP A 49 15.01 1.95 -8.17
N THR A 50 14.55 1.01 -8.99
CA THR A 50 15.01 0.78 -10.37
C THR A 50 13.83 0.38 -11.24
N THR A 51 14.01 0.36 -12.54
CA THR A 51 13.10 -0.34 -13.45
C THR A 51 13.20 -1.86 -13.23
N THR A 52 12.26 -2.61 -13.79
CA THR A 52 12.23 -4.09 -13.69
C THR A 52 13.42 -4.77 -14.38
N ASP A 53 14.15 -4.06 -15.25
CA ASP A 53 15.38 -4.49 -15.91
C ASP A 53 16.65 -3.89 -15.26
N GLY A 54 16.52 -3.27 -14.07
CA GLY A 54 17.65 -2.78 -13.26
C GLY A 54 18.22 -1.43 -13.68
N LYS A 55 17.56 -0.70 -14.58
CA LYS A 55 17.97 0.64 -15.00
C LYS A 55 17.51 1.72 -14.01
N PRO A 56 18.09 2.93 -14.04
CA PRO A 56 17.59 4.06 -13.25
C PRO A 56 16.11 4.35 -13.52
N VAL A 57 15.42 4.86 -12.49
CA VAL A 57 14.02 5.27 -12.61
C VAL A 57 13.85 6.30 -13.73
N PRO A 58 12.95 6.07 -14.71
CA PRO A 58 12.79 6.94 -15.86
C PRO A 58 12.15 8.29 -15.55
N ALA A 59 12.34 9.27 -16.42
CA ALA A 59 11.77 10.61 -16.29
C ALA A 59 10.22 10.67 -16.28
N GLY A 60 9.54 9.59 -16.65
CA GLY A 60 8.08 9.44 -16.48
C GLY A 60 7.64 9.34 -15.02
N TRP A 61 8.58 9.07 -14.11
CA TRP A 61 8.40 9.21 -12.67
C TRP A 61 8.98 10.54 -12.20
N LYS A 62 8.15 11.45 -11.75
CA LYS A 62 8.57 12.75 -11.21
C LYS A 62 8.65 12.69 -9.68
N ILE A 63 9.68 13.34 -9.14
CA ILE A 63 9.83 13.53 -7.69
C ILE A 63 9.72 15.03 -7.43
N GLU A 64 8.57 15.45 -6.91
CA GLU A 64 8.25 16.85 -6.65
C GLU A 64 7.40 16.95 -5.36
N ASP A 65 7.62 17.97 -4.55
CA ASP A 65 6.85 18.25 -3.33
C ASP A 65 6.74 17.06 -2.36
N GLY A 66 7.80 16.25 -2.26
CA GLY A 66 7.82 15.05 -1.42
C GLY A 66 7.00 13.89 -1.98
N ASN A 67 6.60 13.93 -3.23
CA ASN A 67 5.84 12.86 -3.88
C ASN A 67 6.65 12.19 -5.00
N MET A 68 6.46 10.89 -5.17
CA MET A 68 6.92 10.11 -6.31
C MET A 68 5.71 9.84 -7.20
N THR A 69 5.65 10.45 -8.38
CA THR A 69 4.46 10.47 -9.24
C THR A 69 4.75 9.84 -10.58
N ALA A 70 4.04 8.74 -10.91
CA ALA A 70 3.93 8.28 -12.30
C ALA A 70 3.04 9.26 -13.06
N THR A 71 3.60 9.88 -14.10
CA THR A 71 2.88 10.88 -14.88
C THR A 71 1.95 10.23 -15.91
N ALA A 72 0.82 10.87 -16.19
CA ALA A 72 -0.08 10.39 -17.22
C ALA A 72 0.60 10.21 -18.59
N GLY A 73 0.19 9.18 -19.32
CA GLY A 73 0.68 8.88 -20.68
C GLY A 73 1.63 7.70 -20.80
N GLY A 74 1.82 6.91 -19.73
CA GLY A 74 2.49 5.60 -19.82
C GLY A 74 3.96 5.62 -20.23
N LYS A 75 4.75 6.60 -19.76
CA LYS A 75 6.16 6.76 -20.17
C LYS A 75 7.18 6.35 -19.12
N GLY A 76 6.72 6.00 -17.91
CA GLY A 76 7.61 5.65 -16.80
C GLY A 76 7.91 4.16 -16.71
N GLY A 77 6.94 3.32 -17.07
CA GLY A 77 6.97 1.89 -16.77
C GLY A 77 6.98 1.60 -15.26
N ASP A 78 6.91 0.35 -14.91
CA ASP A 78 6.92 -0.08 -13.51
C ASP A 78 8.31 0.11 -12.88
N ILE A 79 8.33 0.47 -11.59
CA ILE A 79 9.55 0.56 -10.79
C ILE A 79 9.51 -0.40 -9.61
N ILE A 80 10.67 -0.95 -9.26
CA ILE A 80 10.82 -1.92 -8.17
C ILE A 80 11.83 -1.45 -7.14
N THR A 81 11.68 -1.90 -5.91
CA THR A 81 12.73 -1.75 -4.89
C THR A 81 13.98 -2.54 -5.29
N ALA A 82 15.17 -2.00 -5.03
CA ALA A 82 16.43 -2.72 -5.24
C ALA A 82 16.57 -3.97 -4.35
N LYS A 83 15.88 -3.99 -3.20
CA LYS A 83 15.86 -5.12 -2.26
C LYS A 83 14.58 -5.91 -2.38
N GLU A 84 14.66 -7.19 -2.03
CA GLU A 84 13.53 -8.10 -1.91
C GLU A 84 13.11 -8.30 -0.44
N TYR A 85 11.84 -8.60 -0.23
CA TYR A 85 11.21 -8.73 1.09
C TYR A 85 10.39 -10.02 1.17
N ALA A 86 10.41 -10.68 2.32
CA ALA A 86 9.64 -11.88 2.65
C ALA A 86 8.54 -11.54 3.66
N ASP A 87 8.86 -11.61 4.95
CA ASP A 87 7.92 -11.19 6.00
C ASP A 87 8.15 -9.71 6.33
N PHE A 88 7.12 -8.90 6.12
CA PHE A 88 7.22 -7.45 6.21
C PHE A 88 5.89 -6.80 6.58
N GLU A 89 5.98 -5.58 7.04
CA GLU A 89 4.89 -4.62 7.09
C GLU A 89 5.29 -3.40 6.26
N LEU A 90 4.48 -3.09 5.24
CA LEU A 90 4.65 -1.97 4.31
C LEU A 90 3.53 -0.97 4.52
N THR A 91 3.86 0.31 4.55
CA THR A 91 2.85 1.39 4.47
C THR A 91 3.21 2.35 3.37
N ILE A 92 2.19 2.81 2.63
CA ILE A 92 2.31 3.74 1.50
C ILE A 92 1.08 4.64 1.50
N ASP A 93 1.28 5.94 1.36
CA ASP A 93 0.20 6.82 0.96
C ASP A 93 0.16 6.92 -0.56
N TYR A 94 -1.03 6.81 -1.15
CA TYR A 94 -1.25 7.03 -2.57
C TYR A 94 -2.37 8.03 -2.84
N ARG A 95 -2.28 8.70 -3.96
CA ARG A 95 -3.33 9.54 -4.53
C ARG A 95 -3.42 9.27 -6.02
N ILE A 96 -4.61 8.96 -6.50
CA ILE A 96 -4.87 8.60 -7.89
C ILE A 96 -5.81 9.60 -8.53
N ASP A 97 -5.61 9.88 -9.81
CA ASP A 97 -6.50 10.75 -10.59
C ASP A 97 -7.73 9.98 -11.13
N SER A 98 -8.70 10.71 -11.65
CA SER A 98 -9.93 10.15 -12.22
C SER A 98 -9.64 9.17 -13.36
N ALA A 99 -10.41 8.10 -13.45
CA ALA A 99 -10.32 7.00 -14.41
C ALA A 99 -8.96 6.27 -14.44
N SER A 100 -8.08 6.52 -13.46
CA SER A 100 -6.74 5.94 -13.44
C SER A 100 -6.71 4.54 -12.80
N ASN A 101 -5.67 3.80 -13.17
CA ASN A 101 -5.36 2.46 -12.68
C ASN A 101 -3.89 2.41 -12.26
N SER A 102 -3.59 1.70 -11.20
CA SER A 102 -2.25 1.45 -10.65
C SER A 102 -2.28 0.25 -9.71
N GLY A 103 -1.16 -0.10 -9.11
CA GLY A 103 -1.06 -1.18 -8.13
C GLY A 103 0.24 -1.13 -7.35
N ILE A 104 0.21 -1.76 -6.19
CA ILE A 104 1.40 -2.07 -5.40
C ILE A 104 1.57 -3.57 -5.45
N LYS A 105 2.58 -4.05 -6.20
CA LYS A 105 2.88 -5.48 -6.24
C LYS A 105 3.93 -5.81 -5.17
N TYR A 106 3.76 -6.95 -4.56
CA TYR A 106 4.71 -7.52 -3.61
C TYR A 106 5.04 -8.96 -4.01
N PHE A 107 6.17 -9.47 -3.54
CA PHE A 107 6.76 -10.71 -4.05
C PHE A 107 6.95 -10.68 -5.57
N PHE A 108 7.19 -9.47 -6.13
CA PHE A 108 7.45 -9.35 -7.55
C PHE A 108 8.79 -10.01 -7.87
N THR A 109 8.73 -10.97 -8.79
CA THR A 109 9.88 -11.79 -9.19
C THR A 109 9.66 -12.38 -10.58
N ARG A 110 10.70 -13.00 -11.11
CA ARG A 110 10.60 -13.78 -12.32
C ARG A 110 10.16 -15.20 -12.00
N TYR A 111 9.09 -15.64 -12.64
CA TYR A 111 8.68 -17.05 -12.68
C TYR A 111 9.31 -17.72 -13.91
N ASP A 112 9.64 -19.00 -13.80
CA ASP A 112 10.20 -19.77 -14.92
C ASP A 112 9.25 -19.79 -16.12
N GLU A 113 7.96 -19.93 -15.83
CA GLU A 113 6.88 -19.80 -16.80
C GLU A 113 6.07 -18.52 -16.50
N GLY A 114 5.74 -17.73 -17.53
CA GLY A 114 4.88 -16.54 -17.38
C GLY A 114 5.60 -15.21 -17.10
N GLY A 115 6.92 -15.21 -16.93
CA GLY A 115 7.72 -13.98 -16.83
C GLY A 115 7.68 -13.30 -15.46
N ASN A 116 7.78 -11.97 -15.44
CA ASN A 116 7.84 -11.18 -14.21
C ASN A 116 6.44 -10.89 -13.67
N LEU A 117 6.12 -11.42 -12.51
CA LEU A 117 4.80 -11.25 -11.86
C LEU A 117 4.95 -11.01 -10.35
N GLY A 118 3.92 -10.43 -9.75
CA GLY A 118 3.80 -10.22 -8.30
C GLY A 118 2.34 -10.25 -7.86
N MET A 119 2.12 -10.50 -6.58
CA MET A 119 0.80 -10.37 -5.96
C MET A 119 0.49 -8.88 -5.84
N GLU A 120 -0.70 -8.47 -6.25
CA GLU A 120 -1.01 -7.06 -6.44
C GLU A 120 -2.11 -6.57 -5.49
N TYR A 121 -1.79 -5.56 -4.68
CA TYR A 121 -2.77 -4.70 -4.05
C TYR A 121 -3.25 -3.70 -5.10
N GLN A 122 -4.48 -3.84 -5.58
CA GLN A 122 -5.05 -2.99 -6.62
C GLN A 122 -5.28 -1.56 -6.13
N ILE A 123 -4.94 -0.59 -6.97
CA ILE A 123 -5.26 0.83 -6.82
C ILE A 123 -6.02 1.26 -8.07
N LEU A 124 -7.26 1.68 -7.91
CA LEU A 124 -8.15 1.95 -9.05
C LEU A 124 -9.08 3.12 -8.73
N ASP A 125 -9.47 3.89 -9.72
CA ASP A 125 -10.72 4.63 -9.62
C ASP A 125 -11.89 3.64 -9.77
N ASP A 126 -12.47 3.26 -8.63
CA ASP A 126 -13.51 2.22 -8.59
C ASP A 126 -14.77 2.58 -9.37
N GLU A 127 -14.96 3.86 -9.73
CA GLU A 127 -16.16 4.35 -10.42
C GLU A 127 -15.93 4.47 -11.93
N LEU A 128 -14.80 5.05 -12.36
CA LEU A 128 -14.59 5.47 -13.75
C LEU A 128 -13.54 4.67 -14.52
N ALA A 129 -12.66 3.91 -13.84
CA ALA A 129 -11.66 3.11 -14.55
C ALA A 129 -12.30 1.94 -15.31
N GLU A 130 -11.76 1.62 -16.48
CA GLU A 130 -12.28 0.54 -17.33
C GLU A 130 -12.33 -0.83 -16.64
N ASP A 131 -11.36 -1.11 -15.78
CA ASP A 131 -11.18 -2.41 -15.11
C ASP A 131 -12.03 -2.59 -13.84
N ASN A 132 -13.01 -1.72 -13.59
CA ASN A 132 -13.88 -1.76 -12.40
C ASN A 132 -15.02 -2.79 -12.46
N LYS A 133 -15.02 -3.71 -13.43
CA LYS A 133 -16.17 -4.58 -13.73
C LYS A 133 -16.34 -5.75 -12.76
N LYS A 134 -15.28 -6.13 -12.05
CA LYS A 134 -15.29 -7.27 -11.12
C LYS A 134 -14.93 -6.82 -9.71
N ALA A 135 -15.53 -7.45 -8.70
CA ALA A 135 -15.26 -7.11 -7.30
C ALA A 135 -13.78 -7.33 -6.90
N ASN A 136 -13.11 -8.32 -7.49
CA ASN A 136 -11.69 -8.61 -7.27
C ASN A 136 -10.73 -7.79 -8.17
N HIS A 137 -11.25 -6.78 -8.88
CA HIS A 137 -10.48 -5.77 -9.61
C HIS A 137 -10.53 -4.38 -8.94
N LEU A 138 -11.37 -4.21 -7.90
CA LEU A 138 -11.52 -2.93 -7.22
C LEU A 138 -10.35 -2.65 -6.26
N THR A 139 -10.17 -1.39 -5.89
CA THR A 139 -9.15 -0.95 -4.93
C THR A 139 -9.09 -1.82 -3.69
N GLY A 140 -7.89 -2.26 -3.32
CA GLY A 140 -7.61 -3.07 -2.15
C GLY A 140 -7.79 -4.58 -2.34
N SER A 141 -8.27 -5.04 -3.50
CA SER A 141 -8.30 -6.47 -3.84
C SER A 141 -6.89 -7.06 -3.92
N LEU A 142 -6.79 -8.37 -3.76
CA LEU A 142 -5.72 -9.11 -4.39
C LEU A 142 -6.17 -9.32 -5.84
N TYR A 143 -5.60 -8.52 -6.75
CA TYR A 143 -6.07 -8.35 -8.11
C TYR A 143 -6.34 -9.67 -8.84
N ASP A 144 -7.53 -9.77 -9.43
CA ASP A 144 -8.10 -10.93 -10.14
C ASP A 144 -8.22 -12.23 -9.32
N ILE A 145 -7.92 -12.20 -8.01
CA ILE A 145 -7.96 -13.38 -7.12
C ILE A 145 -9.01 -13.20 -6.01
N LEU A 146 -8.83 -12.24 -5.11
CA LEU A 146 -9.69 -12.06 -3.94
C LEU A 146 -10.23 -10.64 -3.84
N PRO A 147 -11.56 -10.45 -3.71
CA PRO A 147 -12.15 -9.12 -3.51
C PRO A 147 -11.91 -8.61 -2.08
N PRO A 148 -11.83 -7.28 -1.87
CA PRO A 148 -11.80 -6.70 -0.54
C PRO A 148 -13.18 -6.79 0.12
N SER A 149 -13.23 -6.71 1.44
CA SER A 149 -14.47 -6.61 2.21
C SER A 149 -15.23 -5.34 1.83
N LYS A 150 -16.41 -5.47 1.25
CA LYS A 150 -17.30 -4.33 0.92
C LYS A 150 -17.68 -3.52 2.16
N LEU A 151 -17.84 -4.17 3.31
CA LEU A 151 -18.24 -3.53 4.56
C LEU A 151 -17.12 -2.67 5.15
N MET A 152 -15.88 -3.18 5.11
CA MET A 152 -14.73 -2.54 5.75
C MET A 152 -14.00 -1.56 4.83
N LYS A 153 -14.19 -1.66 3.53
CA LYS A 153 -13.51 -0.80 2.55
C LYS A 153 -14.02 0.63 2.64
N LYS A 154 -13.13 1.55 3.01
CA LYS A 154 -13.36 3.00 3.06
C LYS A 154 -12.29 3.69 2.23
N VAL A 155 -12.54 3.84 0.93
CA VAL A 155 -11.65 4.55 0.01
C VAL A 155 -12.02 6.03 -0.03
N ASN A 156 -11.02 6.91 0.04
CA ASN A 156 -11.20 8.34 -0.20
C ASN A 156 -11.34 8.59 -1.72
N PRO A 157 -12.07 9.62 -2.13
CA PRO A 157 -12.26 9.94 -3.54
C PRO A 157 -10.94 10.15 -4.31
N THR A 158 -11.00 10.07 -5.64
CA THR A 158 -9.88 10.47 -6.51
C THR A 158 -9.38 11.88 -6.18
N GLY A 159 -8.09 12.12 -6.30
CA GLY A 159 -7.44 13.36 -5.88
C GLY A 159 -7.18 13.49 -4.37
N VAL A 160 -7.69 12.59 -3.55
CA VAL A 160 -7.48 12.57 -2.09
C VAL A 160 -6.54 11.43 -1.70
N TRP A 161 -5.67 11.68 -0.73
CA TRP A 161 -4.72 10.69 -0.23
C TRP A 161 -5.40 9.54 0.50
N ASN A 162 -4.97 8.33 0.21
CA ASN A 162 -5.32 7.10 0.91
C ASN A 162 -4.06 6.46 1.48
N THR A 163 -4.18 5.78 2.62
CA THR A 163 -3.08 5.03 3.23
C THR A 163 -3.31 3.53 3.05
N VAL A 164 -2.39 2.88 2.38
CA VAL A 164 -2.28 1.42 2.27
C VAL A 164 -1.38 0.89 3.37
N ARG A 165 -1.74 -0.27 3.91
CA ARG A 165 -0.85 -1.08 4.71
C ARG A 165 -0.98 -2.54 4.26
N ILE A 166 0.17 -3.16 3.95
CA ILE A 166 0.27 -4.58 3.60
C ILE A 166 1.11 -5.26 4.67
N VAL A 167 0.59 -6.35 5.24
CA VAL A 167 1.31 -7.17 6.20
C VAL A 167 1.48 -8.56 5.61
N SER A 168 2.71 -9.03 5.56
CA SER A 168 3.06 -10.40 5.19
C SER A 168 3.79 -11.05 6.36
N GLU A 169 3.23 -12.12 6.92
CA GLU A 169 3.80 -12.84 8.05
C GLU A 169 3.43 -14.33 7.95
N ASN A 170 4.43 -15.21 7.86
CA ASN A 170 4.24 -16.67 7.83
C ASN A 170 3.15 -17.12 6.82
N ASP A 171 3.25 -16.70 5.57
CA ASP A 171 2.28 -16.97 4.49
C ASP A 171 0.88 -16.33 4.68
N ARG A 172 0.62 -15.65 5.78
CA ARG A 172 -0.60 -14.85 5.97
C ARG A 172 -0.38 -13.44 5.47
N ILE A 173 -1.29 -12.98 4.61
CA ILE A 173 -1.26 -11.65 4.01
C ILE A 173 -2.50 -10.88 4.42
N GLN A 174 -2.29 -9.60 4.75
CA GLN A 174 -3.39 -8.68 5.07
C GLN A 174 -3.27 -7.42 4.21
N HIS A 175 -4.39 -6.99 3.65
CA HIS A 175 -4.53 -5.67 3.04
C HIS A 175 -5.35 -4.76 3.95
N TRP A 176 -4.85 -3.56 4.15
CA TRP A 176 -5.50 -2.50 4.93
C TRP A 176 -5.64 -1.25 4.07
N LEU A 177 -6.74 -0.53 4.25
CA LEU A 177 -7.01 0.74 3.60
C LEU A 177 -7.52 1.72 4.66
N ASN A 178 -6.87 2.88 4.79
CA ASN A 178 -7.25 3.95 5.72
C ASN A 178 -7.52 3.45 7.16
N GLY A 179 -6.68 2.53 7.64
CA GLY A 179 -6.77 1.94 8.97
C GLY A 179 -7.73 0.75 9.12
N PHE A 180 -8.49 0.39 8.09
CA PHE A 180 -9.39 -0.75 8.12
C PHE A 180 -8.78 -1.97 7.42
N LYS A 181 -8.81 -3.14 8.05
CA LYS A 181 -8.42 -4.40 7.41
C LYS A 181 -9.52 -4.83 6.45
N ILE A 182 -9.19 -4.85 5.17
CA ILE A 182 -10.14 -5.10 4.08
C ILE A 182 -9.97 -6.47 3.44
N LEU A 183 -8.81 -7.12 3.62
CA LEU A 183 -8.54 -8.46 3.13
C LEU A 183 -7.57 -9.17 4.08
N ASP A 184 -7.78 -10.48 4.28
CA ASP A 184 -6.96 -11.33 5.14
C ASP A 184 -7.01 -12.76 4.61
N TYR A 185 -5.88 -13.31 4.20
CA TYR A 185 -5.81 -14.64 3.61
C TYR A 185 -4.47 -15.32 3.90
N ASN A 186 -4.45 -16.64 3.74
CA ASN A 186 -3.22 -17.43 3.82
C ASN A 186 -2.93 -18.06 2.46
N LYS A 187 -1.71 -17.84 1.93
CA LYS A 187 -1.27 -18.30 0.61
C LYS A 187 -1.26 -19.82 0.46
N THR A 188 -1.17 -20.58 1.56
CA THR A 188 -1.16 -22.04 1.56
C THR A 188 -2.54 -22.65 1.70
N SER A 189 -3.57 -21.85 2.00
CA SER A 189 -4.93 -22.35 2.20
C SER A 189 -5.54 -22.92 0.92
N LYS A 190 -6.47 -23.87 1.09
CA LYS A 190 -7.24 -24.44 -0.04
C LYS A 190 -8.01 -23.34 -0.79
N GLY A 191 -8.68 -22.44 -0.05
CA GLY A 191 -9.46 -21.37 -0.67
C GLY A 191 -8.64 -20.40 -1.51
N PHE A 192 -7.40 -20.08 -1.08
CA PHE A 192 -6.48 -19.29 -1.90
C PHE A 192 -6.08 -20.00 -3.18
N LYS A 193 -5.72 -21.28 -3.10
CA LYS A 193 -5.36 -22.10 -4.28
C LYS A 193 -6.51 -22.21 -5.27
N GLU A 194 -7.74 -22.41 -4.79
CA GLU A 194 -8.94 -22.41 -5.61
C GLU A 194 -9.19 -21.06 -6.29
N ALA A 195 -9.00 -19.95 -5.57
CA ALA A 195 -9.14 -18.61 -6.14
C ALA A 195 -8.08 -18.34 -7.23
N VAL A 196 -6.81 -18.74 -7.02
CA VAL A 196 -5.77 -18.68 -8.06
C VAL A 196 -6.15 -19.51 -9.27
N ALA A 197 -6.67 -20.71 -9.08
CA ALA A 197 -7.08 -21.59 -10.17
C ALA A 197 -8.18 -20.99 -11.07
N LEU A 198 -9.00 -20.10 -10.52
CA LEU A 198 -10.05 -19.36 -11.25
C LEU A 198 -9.56 -18.05 -11.88
N SER A 199 -8.37 -17.59 -11.52
CA SER A 199 -7.80 -16.33 -12.00
C SER A 199 -7.14 -16.44 -13.37
N LYS A 200 -6.85 -15.29 -13.99
CA LYS A 200 -6.08 -15.24 -15.23
C LYS A 200 -4.67 -15.82 -15.08
N PHE A 201 -4.11 -15.80 -13.87
CA PHE A 201 -2.74 -16.27 -13.60
C PHE A 201 -2.58 -17.77 -13.73
N ASN A 202 -3.64 -18.56 -13.47
CA ASN A 202 -3.56 -20.02 -13.54
C ASN A 202 -3.15 -20.55 -14.93
N LYS A 203 -3.49 -19.82 -16.00
CA LYS A 203 -3.15 -20.23 -17.37
C LYS A 203 -1.67 -20.07 -17.70
N THR A 204 -0.99 -19.10 -17.06
CA THR A 204 0.39 -18.74 -17.36
C THR A 204 1.36 -19.15 -16.25
N VAL A 205 0.90 -19.16 -15.00
CA VAL A 205 1.72 -19.47 -13.81
C VAL A 205 0.87 -20.23 -12.79
N PRO A 206 0.68 -21.56 -12.95
CA PRO A 206 -0.13 -22.36 -12.02
C PRO A 206 0.33 -22.30 -10.55
N VAL A 207 1.62 -21.97 -10.35
CA VAL A 207 2.22 -21.79 -9.01
C VAL A 207 2.19 -20.35 -8.52
N PHE A 208 1.36 -19.49 -9.12
CA PHE A 208 1.25 -18.08 -8.72
C PHE A 208 0.96 -17.94 -7.22
N GLY A 209 1.70 -17.03 -6.57
CA GLY A 209 1.60 -16.80 -5.12
C GLY A 209 2.41 -17.77 -4.25
N SER A 210 3.09 -18.79 -4.81
CA SER A 210 3.97 -19.69 -4.03
C SER A 210 5.28 -19.03 -3.58
N VAL A 211 5.65 -17.92 -4.21
CA VAL A 211 6.88 -17.17 -3.92
C VAL A 211 6.87 -16.64 -2.49
N LYS A 212 8.00 -16.79 -1.80
CA LYS A 212 8.16 -16.36 -0.41
C LYS A 212 8.88 -15.03 -0.24
N LYS A 213 9.56 -14.55 -1.29
CA LYS A 213 10.36 -13.33 -1.28
C LYS A 213 10.36 -12.68 -2.66
N GLY A 214 10.33 -11.35 -2.71
CA GLY A 214 10.41 -10.61 -3.95
C GLY A 214 10.43 -9.11 -3.73
N HIS A 215 10.50 -8.37 -4.80
CA HIS A 215 10.50 -6.91 -4.78
C HIS A 215 9.13 -6.34 -4.47
N ILE A 216 9.11 -5.10 -3.95
CA ILE A 216 7.92 -4.24 -3.98
C ILE A 216 7.96 -3.47 -5.31
N LEU A 217 6.85 -3.43 -6.01
CA LEU A 217 6.70 -2.73 -7.28
C LEU A 217 5.60 -1.67 -7.16
N LEU A 218 5.86 -0.49 -7.71
CA LEU A 218 4.85 0.53 -7.97
C LEU A 218 4.53 0.51 -9.47
N GLN A 219 3.24 0.32 -9.77
CA GLN A 219 2.79 0.16 -11.15
C GLN A 219 2.47 1.51 -11.79
N GLU A 220 2.96 1.69 -13.01
CA GLU A 220 2.53 2.71 -13.96
C GLU A 220 1.60 2.07 -14.99
N HIS A 221 0.38 2.59 -15.13
CA HIS A 221 -0.66 2.02 -16.02
C HIS A 221 -1.36 3.10 -16.85
N GLY A 222 -0.61 4.12 -17.27
CA GLY A 222 -1.07 5.19 -18.16
C GLY A 222 -1.79 6.36 -17.48
N GLY A 223 -2.41 6.15 -16.34
CA GLY A 223 -3.01 7.21 -15.52
C GLY A 223 -2.02 7.82 -14.54
N GLN A 224 -2.36 8.97 -13.97
CA GLN A 224 -1.51 9.59 -12.95
C GLN A 224 -1.76 9.01 -11.58
N VAL A 225 -0.69 8.63 -10.89
CA VAL A 225 -0.71 8.19 -9.50
C VAL A 225 0.50 8.75 -8.77
N SER A 226 0.28 9.25 -7.54
CA SER A 226 1.34 9.78 -6.67
C SER A 226 1.47 8.90 -5.44
N PHE A 227 2.71 8.71 -4.97
CA PHE A 227 3.05 7.96 -3.78
C PHE A 227 3.92 8.80 -2.85
N ARG A 228 3.78 8.60 -1.53
CA ARG A 228 4.61 9.21 -0.49
C ARG A 228 4.59 8.37 0.79
N ASN A 229 5.37 8.75 1.79
CA ASN A 229 5.42 8.05 3.08
C ASN A 229 5.65 6.54 2.93
N ILE A 230 6.46 6.15 1.93
CA ILE A 230 6.74 4.74 1.63
C ILE A 230 7.74 4.22 2.64
N LYS A 231 7.30 3.33 3.52
CA LYS A 231 8.14 2.77 4.59
C LYS A 231 7.82 1.30 4.83
N ILE A 232 8.83 0.55 5.21
CA ILE A 232 8.75 -0.88 5.45
C ILE A 232 9.47 -1.25 6.75
N ARG A 233 8.98 -2.28 7.43
CA ARG A 233 9.76 -2.98 8.46
C ARG A 233 9.74 -4.47 8.20
N ILE A 234 10.85 -5.12 8.50
CA ILE A 234 10.96 -6.58 8.44
C ILE A 234 10.32 -7.16 9.70
N ILE A 235 9.44 -8.13 9.51
CA ILE A 235 8.93 -8.96 10.59
C ILE A 235 9.91 -10.11 10.75
N LYS A 236 10.53 -10.19 11.93
CA LYS A 236 11.43 -11.31 12.26
C LYS A 236 10.58 -12.48 12.73
N PRO A 237 10.92 -13.71 12.30
CA PRO A 237 10.26 -14.92 12.79
C PRO A 237 10.44 -15.11 14.31
#